data_0507fa6add14f519416cbb7a09552678
#
_entry.id   0507fa6add14f519416cbb7a09552678
#
_cell.length_a   1.000
_cell.length_b   1.000
_cell.length_c   1.000
_cell.angle_alpha   90.00
_cell.angle_beta   90.00
_cell.angle_gamma   90.00
#
_symmetry.space_group_name_H-M   'P 1'
#
loop_
_entity.id
_entity.type
_entity.pdbx_description
1 polymer ?
#
loop_
_entity_poly.entity_id
_entity_poly.type
_entity_poly.pdbx_seq_one_letter_code
_entity_poly.pdbx_strand_id
1 'polypeptide(L)'
;MPARRESRGYCTPDATIRESFDRTMTKTILYAALLAAAFTSPWAAAQGTPAGDAGKGRQKTQMCAGCHGIEGWRTAFPEVYHVPRIGGQHEAYLVKALQEYKSGERSHPSMRAIAASLSEQDMADLAAYYAQGGVKTASK
;
A
#
# COMPACT_ATOMS: atom_id res chain seq x y z
N MET A 1 88.53 25.05 -6.12
CA MET A 1 87.71 24.28 -5.15
C MET A 1 86.40 23.91 -5.81
N PRO A 2 86.14 22.64 -6.13
CA PRO A 2 84.90 22.22 -6.75
C PRO A 2 83.86 21.91 -5.67
N ALA A 3 82.66 22.45 -5.86
CA ALA A 3 81.52 22.27 -4.99
C ALA A 3 80.97 20.84 -5.04
N ARG A 4 80.82 20.22 -3.90
CA ARG A 4 80.25 18.88 -3.71
C ARG A 4 78.73 18.96 -3.89
N ARG A 5 78.17 18.33 -4.92
CA ARG A 5 76.74 18.15 -5.20
C ARG A 5 76.21 17.04 -4.27
N GLU A 6 75.46 17.42 -3.26
CA GLU A 6 74.70 16.46 -2.44
C GLU A 6 73.51 15.91 -3.25
N SER A 7 73.56 14.62 -3.61
CA SER A 7 72.42 13.88 -4.17
C SER A 7 71.43 13.57 -3.05
N ARG A 8 70.30 14.31 -2.97
CA ARG A 8 69.14 13.93 -2.17
C ARG A 8 68.55 12.66 -2.77
N GLY A 9 68.73 11.53 -2.09
CA GLY A 9 68.06 10.29 -2.40
C GLY A 9 66.55 10.45 -2.17
N TYR A 10 65.79 10.52 -3.27
CA TYR A 10 64.33 10.33 -3.20
C TYR A 10 64.08 8.85 -2.95
N CYS A 11 63.50 8.56 -1.80
CA CYS A 11 62.98 7.22 -1.48
C CYS A 11 61.81 6.95 -2.41
N THR A 12 62.03 6.21 -3.47
CA THR A 12 60.94 5.71 -4.33
C THR A 12 60.21 4.60 -3.56
N PRO A 13 58.89 4.69 -3.37
CA PRO A 13 58.13 3.63 -2.71
C PRO A 13 58.24 2.35 -3.55
N ASP A 14 58.49 1.25 -2.86
CA ASP A 14 58.66 -0.09 -3.43
C ASP A 14 57.45 -0.45 -4.27
N ALA A 15 57.69 -0.93 -5.51
CA ALA A 15 56.67 -1.29 -6.47
C ALA A 15 55.70 -2.34 -5.92
N THR A 16 56.20 -3.23 -5.04
CA THR A 16 55.38 -4.26 -4.37
C THR A 16 54.32 -3.71 -3.40
N ILE A 17 54.61 -2.60 -2.73
CA ILE A 17 53.64 -1.93 -1.83
C ILE A 17 52.56 -1.27 -2.67
N ARG A 18 52.87 -0.73 -3.79
CA ARG A 18 51.90 -0.07 -4.69
C ARG A 18 50.90 -1.04 -5.31
N GLU A 19 51.35 -2.20 -5.77
CA GLU A 19 50.48 -3.23 -6.32
C GLU A 19 49.54 -3.86 -5.29
N SER A 20 49.99 -4.04 -4.03
CA SER A 20 49.16 -4.59 -2.99
C SER A 20 48.06 -3.58 -2.55
N PHE A 21 48.39 -2.28 -2.54
CA PHE A 21 47.43 -1.22 -2.20
C PHE A 21 46.33 -1.06 -3.26
N ASP A 22 46.70 -1.07 -4.55
CA ASP A 22 45.75 -1.01 -5.65
C ASP A 22 44.78 -2.21 -5.66
N ARG A 23 45.31 -3.41 -5.43
CA ARG A 23 44.51 -4.63 -5.45
C ARG A 23 43.50 -4.68 -4.27
N THR A 24 43.86 -4.08 -3.14
CA THR A 24 42.97 -3.99 -1.96
C THR A 24 41.89 -2.92 -2.14
N MET A 25 42.27 -1.76 -2.69
CA MET A 25 41.32 -0.68 -2.97
C MET A 25 40.29 -1.08 -4.03
N THR A 26 40.71 -1.77 -5.10
CA THR A 26 39.81 -2.23 -6.14
C THR A 26 38.77 -3.21 -5.62
N LYS A 27 39.16 -4.13 -4.72
CA LYS A 27 38.24 -5.07 -4.09
C LYS A 27 37.24 -4.37 -3.17
N THR A 28 37.68 -3.42 -2.35
CA THR A 28 36.77 -2.66 -1.47
C THR A 28 35.78 -1.81 -2.24
N ILE A 29 36.16 -1.21 -3.34
CA ILE A 29 35.25 -0.44 -4.22
C ILE A 29 34.22 -1.37 -4.88
N LEU A 30 34.62 -2.56 -5.34
CA LEU A 30 33.70 -3.55 -5.92
C LEU A 30 32.68 -4.08 -4.90
N TYR A 31 33.08 -4.36 -3.66
CA TYR A 31 32.17 -4.77 -2.59
C TYR A 31 31.22 -3.65 -2.18
N ALA A 32 31.69 -2.40 -2.11
CA ALA A 32 30.85 -1.25 -1.81
C ALA A 32 29.82 -1.00 -2.91
N ALA A 33 30.16 -1.18 -4.18
CA ALA A 33 29.24 -1.05 -5.31
C ALA A 33 28.18 -2.18 -5.32
N LEU A 34 28.55 -3.42 -4.97
CA LEU A 34 27.63 -4.54 -4.86
C LEU A 34 26.63 -4.36 -3.70
N LEU A 35 27.07 -3.82 -2.56
CA LEU A 35 26.19 -3.53 -1.43
C LEU A 35 25.23 -2.37 -1.72
N ALA A 36 25.64 -1.35 -2.46
CA ALA A 36 24.78 -0.23 -2.85
C ALA A 36 23.65 -0.67 -3.80
N ALA A 37 23.88 -1.67 -4.67
CA ALA A 37 22.86 -2.20 -5.58
C ALA A 37 21.74 -3.00 -4.83
N ALA A 38 22.01 -3.51 -3.63
CA ALA A 38 21.02 -4.25 -2.85
C ALA A 38 19.96 -3.36 -2.19
N PHE A 39 20.19 -2.05 -2.09
CA PHE A 39 19.25 -1.08 -1.50
C PHE A 39 18.33 -0.38 -2.50
N THR A 40 18.45 -0.65 -3.78
CA THR A 40 17.46 -0.23 -4.77
C THR A 40 16.31 -1.23 -4.80
N SER A 41 15.65 -1.45 -3.65
CA SER A 41 14.34 -2.07 -3.66
C SER A 41 13.44 -1.17 -4.49
N PRO A 42 12.82 -1.64 -5.60
CA PRO A 42 11.75 -0.89 -6.20
C PRO A 42 10.73 -0.72 -5.09
N TRP A 43 10.47 0.50 -4.68
CA TRP A 43 9.35 0.84 -3.83
C TRP A 43 8.16 0.19 -4.51
N ALA A 44 7.70 -0.93 -3.96
CA ALA A 44 6.48 -1.56 -4.45
C ALA A 44 5.43 -0.46 -4.34
N ALA A 45 5.06 0.10 -5.49
CA ALA A 45 3.96 1.03 -5.56
C ALA A 45 2.80 0.25 -4.94
N ALA A 46 2.44 0.59 -3.72
CA ALA A 46 1.21 0.11 -3.12
C ALA A 46 0.14 0.46 -4.16
N GLN A 47 -0.48 -0.57 -4.74
CA GLN A 47 -1.56 -0.37 -5.68
C GLN A 47 -2.65 0.30 -4.85
N GLY A 48 -2.65 1.64 -4.89
CA GLY A 48 -3.58 2.45 -4.13
C GLY A 48 -4.99 2.07 -4.59
N THR A 49 -5.87 1.87 -3.64
CA THR A 49 -7.30 1.79 -3.91
C THR A 49 -7.68 2.92 -4.87
N PRO A 50 -8.40 2.67 -5.96
CA PRO A 50 -8.80 3.72 -6.87
C PRO A 50 -9.57 4.82 -6.12
N ALA A 51 -9.42 6.06 -6.53
CA ALA A 51 -10.16 7.17 -5.93
C ALA A 51 -11.67 6.97 -6.17
N GLY A 52 -12.47 7.04 -5.11
CA GLY A 52 -13.91 6.87 -5.16
C GLY A 52 -14.66 8.14 -5.57
N ASP A 53 -15.71 7.99 -6.35
CA ASP A 53 -16.65 9.05 -6.73
C ASP A 53 -17.99 8.85 -6.00
N ALA A 54 -18.30 9.73 -5.04
CA ALA A 54 -19.52 9.63 -4.26
C ALA A 54 -20.81 9.77 -5.10
N GLY A 55 -20.77 10.50 -6.21
CA GLY A 55 -21.90 10.65 -7.13
C GLY A 55 -22.22 9.34 -7.83
N LYS A 56 -21.21 8.63 -8.31
CA LYS A 56 -21.34 7.29 -8.88
C LYS A 56 -21.73 6.27 -7.81
N GLY A 57 -21.13 6.37 -6.62
CA GLY A 57 -21.47 5.54 -5.47
C GLY A 57 -22.96 5.61 -5.13
N ARG A 58 -23.55 6.81 -5.12
CA ARG A 58 -24.97 7.03 -4.88
C ARG A 58 -25.86 6.22 -5.83
N GLN A 59 -25.48 6.10 -7.09
CA GLN A 59 -26.26 5.38 -8.09
C GLN A 59 -26.23 3.85 -7.89
N LYS A 60 -25.24 3.34 -7.15
CA LYS A 60 -25.00 1.91 -6.91
C LYS A 60 -25.55 1.43 -5.57
N THR A 61 -26.20 2.28 -4.78
CA THR A 61 -26.61 1.98 -3.40
C THR A 61 -27.78 1.02 -3.26
N GLN A 62 -28.48 0.66 -4.35
CA GLN A 62 -29.74 -0.10 -4.29
C GLN A 62 -29.60 -1.43 -3.52
N MET A 63 -28.52 -2.17 -3.73
CA MET A 63 -28.27 -3.44 -3.04
C MET A 63 -27.84 -3.25 -1.56
N CYS A 64 -27.43 -2.06 -1.19
CA CYS A 64 -26.93 -1.74 0.16
C CYS A 64 -28.04 -1.15 1.03
N ALA A 65 -28.81 -0.21 0.46
CA ALA A 65 -29.79 0.59 1.18
C ALA A 65 -30.96 -0.23 1.77
N GLY A 66 -31.32 -1.34 1.14
CA GLY A 66 -32.37 -2.23 1.62
C GLY A 66 -32.11 -2.85 2.99
N CYS A 67 -30.83 -2.94 3.38
CA CYS A 67 -30.43 -3.43 4.69
C CYS A 67 -29.76 -2.32 5.50
N HIS A 68 -28.74 -1.65 4.97
CA HIS A 68 -27.95 -0.63 5.68
C HIS A 68 -28.63 0.75 5.78
N GLY A 69 -29.70 0.97 5.03
CA GLY A 69 -30.47 2.20 5.06
C GLY A 69 -31.60 2.23 6.09
N ILE A 70 -31.85 1.13 6.80
CA ILE A 70 -32.95 1.02 7.77
C ILE A 70 -32.34 0.97 9.19
N GLU A 71 -32.73 1.89 10.04
CA GLU A 71 -32.24 1.94 11.41
C GLU A 71 -32.72 0.74 12.23
N GLY A 72 -31.79 0.10 12.93
CA GLY A 72 -32.10 -1.06 13.79
C GLY A 72 -32.47 -2.34 13.02
N TRP A 73 -32.26 -2.38 11.70
CA TRP A 73 -32.58 -3.55 10.90
C TRP A 73 -31.79 -4.79 11.34
N ARG A 74 -32.51 -5.91 11.40
CA ARG A 74 -31.96 -7.24 11.67
C ARG A 74 -32.31 -8.19 10.56
N THR A 75 -31.36 -8.98 10.12
CA THR A 75 -31.61 -10.12 9.23
C THR A 75 -32.11 -11.29 10.06
N ALA A 76 -32.98 -12.11 9.50
CA ALA A 76 -33.49 -13.31 10.17
C ALA A 76 -32.84 -14.60 9.63
N PHE A 77 -32.19 -14.54 8.48
CA PHE A 77 -31.60 -15.70 7.81
C PHE A 77 -30.25 -15.33 7.17
N PRO A 78 -29.24 -16.22 7.19
CA PRO A 78 -29.19 -17.56 7.83
C PRO A 78 -29.09 -17.50 9.35
N GLU A 79 -28.74 -16.34 9.92
CA GLU A 79 -28.67 -16.09 11.35
C GLU A 79 -29.17 -14.67 11.65
N VAL A 80 -29.55 -14.44 12.88
CA VAL A 80 -29.99 -13.11 13.32
C VAL A 80 -28.81 -12.19 13.53
N TYR A 81 -28.59 -11.27 12.57
CA TYR A 81 -27.57 -10.24 12.68
C TYR A 81 -28.17 -8.84 12.77
N HIS A 82 -27.57 -8.00 13.59
CA HIS A 82 -27.77 -6.58 13.48
C HIS A 82 -27.02 -6.06 12.24
N VAL A 83 -27.73 -5.44 11.31
CA VAL A 83 -27.11 -4.81 10.16
C VAL A 83 -26.44 -3.50 10.61
N PRO A 84 -25.12 -3.36 10.42
CA PRO A 84 -24.42 -2.17 10.90
C PRO A 84 -24.79 -0.94 10.07
N ARG A 85 -24.80 0.22 10.71
CA ARG A 85 -24.84 1.49 9.99
C ARG A 85 -23.48 1.75 9.37
N ILE A 86 -23.46 2.00 8.06
CA ILE A 86 -22.23 2.25 7.30
C ILE A 86 -22.05 3.72 6.92
N GLY A 87 -23.09 4.54 7.07
CA GLY A 87 -23.03 5.98 6.85
C GLY A 87 -22.14 6.67 7.87
N GLY A 88 -21.20 7.50 7.41
CA GLY A 88 -20.20 8.20 8.21
C GLY A 88 -18.96 7.35 8.60
N GLN A 89 -18.84 6.14 8.05
CA GLN A 89 -17.67 5.29 8.28
C GLN A 89 -16.51 5.72 7.39
N HIS A 90 -15.28 5.44 7.81
CA HIS A 90 -14.08 5.76 7.04
C HIS A 90 -14.06 5.03 5.70
N GLU A 91 -13.78 5.78 4.63
CA GLU A 91 -13.76 5.27 3.26
C GLU A 91 -12.83 4.06 3.09
N ALA A 92 -11.59 4.17 3.56
CA ALA A 92 -10.61 3.08 3.47
C ALA A 92 -11.07 1.81 4.22
N TYR A 93 -11.77 1.97 5.35
CA TYR A 93 -12.34 0.83 6.07
C TYR A 93 -13.45 0.15 5.26
N LEU A 94 -14.34 0.94 4.65
CA LEU A 94 -15.44 0.39 3.85
C LEU A 94 -14.93 -0.39 2.64
N VAL A 95 -13.93 0.14 1.92
CA VAL A 95 -13.28 -0.56 0.81
C VAL A 95 -12.67 -1.88 1.29
N LYS A 96 -11.85 -1.83 2.34
CA LYS A 96 -11.21 -3.01 2.91
C LYS A 96 -12.22 -4.07 3.34
N ALA A 97 -13.29 -3.66 4.01
CA ALA A 97 -14.35 -4.58 4.43
C ALA A 97 -15.04 -5.26 3.25
N LEU A 98 -15.32 -4.54 2.16
CA LEU A 98 -15.90 -5.13 0.94
C LEU A 98 -14.94 -6.11 0.26
N GLN A 99 -13.65 -5.77 0.21
CA GLN A 99 -12.62 -6.66 -0.31
C GLN A 99 -12.50 -7.95 0.52
N GLU A 100 -12.55 -7.85 1.85
CA GLU A 100 -12.49 -8.99 2.76
C GLU A 100 -13.73 -9.90 2.62
N TYR A 101 -14.91 -9.33 2.39
CA TYR A 101 -16.09 -10.15 2.06
C TYR A 101 -15.94 -10.82 0.68
N LYS A 102 -15.38 -10.13 -0.30
CA LYS A 102 -15.15 -10.69 -1.64
C LYS A 102 -14.14 -11.82 -1.62
N SER A 103 -13.04 -11.67 -0.89
CA SER A 103 -12.02 -12.72 -0.72
C SER A 103 -12.46 -13.89 0.16
N GLY A 104 -13.44 -13.65 1.05
CA GLY A 104 -13.92 -14.63 2.02
C GLY A 104 -13.19 -14.56 3.37
N GLU A 105 -12.31 -13.59 3.59
CA GLU A 105 -11.68 -13.33 4.88
C GLU A 105 -12.71 -12.94 5.96
N ARG A 106 -13.78 -12.23 5.55
CA ARG A 106 -14.98 -12.01 6.38
C ARG A 106 -16.09 -12.98 5.99
N SER A 107 -16.65 -13.64 7.00
CA SER A 107 -17.74 -14.58 6.82
C SER A 107 -19.08 -13.90 7.04
N HIS A 108 -19.84 -13.67 5.98
CA HIS A 108 -21.26 -13.32 5.98
C HIS A 108 -21.84 -13.60 4.60
N PRO A 109 -22.70 -14.63 4.43
CA PRO A 109 -23.15 -15.10 3.12
C PRO A 109 -23.73 -14.01 2.22
N SER A 110 -24.62 -13.18 2.74
CA SER A 110 -25.24 -12.10 1.96
C SER A 110 -24.23 -11.04 1.52
N MET A 111 -23.33 -10.62 2.44
CA MET A 111 -22.31 -9.62 2.10
C MET A 111 -21.29 -10.17 1.11
N ARG A 112 -20.93 -11.45 1.21
CA ARG A 112 -20.05 -12.10 0.24
C ARG A 112 -20.66 -12.12 -1.16
N ALA A 113 -21.93 -12.45 -1.27
CA ALA A 113 -22.64 -12.46 -2.56
C ALA A 113 -22.68 -11.05 -3.19
N ILE A 114 -22.96 -10.02 -2.39
CA ILE A 114 -22.96 -8.63 -2.85
C ILE A 114 -21.56 -8.20 -3.26
N ALA A 115 -20.57 -8.40 -2.41
CA ALA A 115 -19.19 -7.98 -2.66
C ALA A 115 -18.57 -8.68 -3.88
N ALA A 116 -18.95 -9.93 -4.15
CA ALA A 116 -18.49 -10.69 -5.33
C ALA A 116 -18.89 -10.04 -6.65
N SER A 117 -20.01 -9.30 -6.68
CA SER A 117 -20.51 -8.61 -7.87
C SER A 117 -19.88 -7.23 -8.10
N LEU A 118 -19.12 -6.69 -7.11
CA LEU A 118 -18.53 -5.36 -7.19
C LEU A 118 -17.12 -5.39 -7.78
N SER A 119 -16.83 -4.42 -8.65
CA SER A 119 -15.45 -4.10 -9.05
C SER A 119 -14.73 -3.31 -7.95
N GLU A 120 -13.42 -3.20 -8.02
CA GLU A 120 -12.64 -2.38 -7.08
C GLU A 120 -13.06 -0.89 -7.14
N GLN A 121 -13.40 -0.41 -8.34
CA GLN A 121 -13.90 0.95 -8.52
C GLN A 121 -15.30 1.11 -7.90
N ASP A 122 -16.17 0.12 -8.01
CA ASP A 122 -17.50 0.18 -7.37
C ASP A 122 -17.38 0.22 -5.85
N MET A 123 -16.46 -0.54 -5.28
CA MET A 123 -16.19 -0.52 -3.85
C MET A 123 -15.69 0.85 -3.39
N ALA A 124 -14.78 1.49 -4.16
CA ALA A 124 -14.29 2.82 -3.88
C ALA A 124 -15.39 3.88 -3.98
N ASP A 125 -16.19 3.84 -5.05
CA ASP A 125 -17.30 4.78 -5.26
C ASP A 125 -18.35 4.69 -4.13
N LEU A 126 -18.75 3.47 -3.77
CA LEU A 126 -19.68 3.21 -2.67
C LEU A 126 -19.10 3.68 -1.32
N ALA A 127 -17.83 3.42 -1.07
CA ALA A 127 -17.15 3.84 0.14
C ALA A 127 -17.11 5.37 0.26
N ALA A 128 -16.78 6.07 -0.83
CA ALA A 128 -16.79 7.54 -0.87
C ALA A 128 -18.18 8.12 -0.60
N TYR A 129 -19.24 7.49 -1.10
CA TYR A 129 -20.60 7.92 -0.84
C TYR A 129 -21.01 7.70 0.63
N TYR A 130 -20.77 6.52 1.16
CA TYR A 130 -21.16 6.21 2.55
C TYR A 130 -20.31 6.95 3.58
N ALA A 131 -19.05 7.25 3.28
CA ALA A 131 -18.20 8.07 4.16
C ALA A 131 -18.77 9.46 4.42
N GLN A 132 -19.52 10.03 3.46
CA GLN A 132 -20.20 11.32 3.59
C GLN A 132 -21.54 11.25 4.35
N GLY A 133 -21.86 10.09 4.94
CA GLY A 133 -23.10 9.89 5.68
C GLY A 133 -24.13 9.01 4.97
N GLY A 134 -23.97 8.75 3.67
CA GLY A 134 -24.84 7.86 2.90
C GLY A 134 -26.31 8.29 2.86
N VAL A 135 -27.20 7.32 2.75
CA VAL A 135 -28.65 7.55 2.78
C VAL A 135 -29.04 8.02 4.19
N LYS A 136 -29.40 9.29 4.34
CA LYS A 136 -30.12 9.73 5.52
C LYS A 136 -31.48 9.05 5.48
N THR A 137 -31.68 8.03 6.31
CA THR A 137 -33.02 7.51 6.53
C THR A 137 -33.90 8.67 6.97
N ALA A 138 -35.00 8.91 6.25
CA ALA A 138 -36.00 9.83 6.72
C ALA A 138 -36.42 9.33 8.12
N SER A 139 -36.09 10.08 9.16
CA SER A 139 -36.62 9.85 10.49
C SER A 139 -38.15 10.03 10.41
N LYS A 140 -38.88 8.98 10.70
CA LYS A 140 -40.35 9.01 10.85
C LYS A 140 -40.70 9.74 12.13
#